data_b342a771f639defb28650ad2d1c577af
#
_entry.id   b342a771f639defb28650ad2d1c577af
#
_cell.length_a   1.000
_cell.length_b   1.000
_cell.length_c   1.000
_cell.angle_alpha   90.00
_cell.angle_beta   90.00
_cell.angle_gamma   90.00
#
_symmetry.space_group_name_H-M   'P 1'
#
loop_
_entity.id
_entity.type
_entity.pdbx_description
1 polymer ?
#
loop_
_entity_poly.entity_id
_entity_poly.type
_entity_poly.pdbx_seq_one_letter_code
_entity_poly.pdbx_strand_id
1 'polypeptide(L)'
;MSALSDIDPSFEGEGGNNHVSSEVKAVCAIYPPAQIRKYEDTDAIFDAYKALMGNDASQDDFDKASPILQINNQFPPTMLIHGSTDSVVKLSDSTDLYSKLTDLDVPTELHIFSQEEHAFDSQRGYGRSIADLQNLFFKKYL
;
A
#
# COMPACT_ATOMS: atom_id res chain seq x y z
N MET A 1 6.35 -2.34 1.42
CA MET A 1 7.81 -2.12 1.63
C MET A 1 8.66 -3.00 0.73
N SER A 2 8.43 -4.33 0.60
CA SER A 2 9.25 -5.20 -0.28
C SER A 2 9.41 -4.70 -1.71
N ALA A 3 8.37 -4.11 -2.32
CA ALA A 3 8.46 -3.52 -3.65
C ALA A 3 9.35 -2.25 -3.71
N LEU A 4 9.70 -1.67 -2.57
CA LEU A 4 10.57 -0.50 -2.46
C LEU A 4 12.01 -0.89 -2.15
N SER A 5 12.25 -1.98 -1.41
CA SER A 5 13.59 -2.39 -1.00
C SER A 5 14.51 -2.76 -2.18
N ASP A 6 13.94 -3.32 -3.25
CA ASP A 6 14.70 -3.58 -4.48
C ASP A 6 15.05 -2.30 -5.26
N ILE A 7 14.26 -1.24 -5.07
CA ILE A 7 14.47 0.09 -5.69
C ILE A 7 15.47 0.91 -4.87
N ASP A 8 15.36 0.86 -3.53
CA ASP A 8 16.22 1.58 -2.59
C ASP A 8 16.68 0.63 -1.47
N PRO A 9 17.99 0.28 -1.44
CA PRO A 9 18.54 -0.62 -0.43
C PRO A 9 18.38 -0.14 1.03
N SER A 10 18.05 1.13 1.27
CA SER A 10 17.78 1.63 2.63
C SER A 10 16.56 0.99 3.28
N PHE A 11 15.67 0.36 2.48
CA PHE A 11 14.50 -0.38 2.96
C PHE A 11 14.77 -1.86 3.29
N GLU A 12 15.97 -2.40 2.98
CA GLU A 12 16.31 -3.80 3.23
C GLU A 12 16.40 -4.15 4.73
N GLY A 13 16.77 -3.19 5.57
CA GLY A 13 16.94 -3.43 6.99
C GLY A 13 18.13 -4.35 7.35
N GLU A 14 18.18 -4.80 8.60
CA GLU A 14 19.29 -5.59 9.15
C GLU A 14 18.90 -7.07 9.42
N GLY A 15 17.84 -7.56 8.81
CA GLY A 15 17.29 -8.91 9.05
C GLY A 15 18.15 -10.09 8.55
N GLY A 16 19.25 -9.82 7.90
CA GLY A 16 20.09 -10.83 7.21
C GLY A 16 19.57 -11.14 5.79
N ASN A 17 20.19 -12.10 5.13
CA ASN A 17 19.85 -12.50 3.75
C ASN A 17 20.03 -11.40 2.67
N ASN A 18 20.88 -10.42 2.90
CA ASN A 18 21.14 -9.29 1.98
C ASN A 18 21.71 -9.73 0.60
N HIS A 19 21.98 -11.03 0.43
CA HIS A 19 22.42 -11.64 -0.83
C HIS A 19 21.25 -12.25 -1.64
N VAL A 20 20.05 -12.18 -1.14
CA VAL A 20 18.83 -12.65 -1.82
C VAL A 20 18.03 -11.42 -2.25
N SER A 21 17.65 -11.34 -3.54
CA SER A 21 16.81 -10.25 -4.04
C SER A 21 15.47 -10.23 -3.32
N SER A 22 15.02 -9.03 -2.93
CA SER A 22 13.68 -8.76 -2.41
C SER A 22 12.70 -8.33 -3.52
N GLU A 23 13.13 -8.41 -4.78
CA GLU A 23 12.30 -8.05 -5.93
C GLU A 23 10.95 -8.76 -5.92
N VAL A 24 9.88 -7.98 -6.15
CA VAL A 24 8.54 -8.48 -6.39
C VAL A 24 8.08 -8.07 -7.79
N LYS A 25 7.49 -8.99 -8.54
CA LYS A 25 7.11 -8.77 -9.94
C LYS A 25 5.76 -8.07 -10.12
N ALA A 26 4.91 -8.12 -9.11
CA ALA A 26 3.62 -7.44 -9.08
C ALA A 26 3.16 -7.25 -7.64
N VAL A 27 2.34 -6.23 -7.39
CA VAL A 27 1.79 -5.89 -6.07
C VAL A 27 0.27 -5.93 -6.11
N CYS A 28 -0.36 -6.50 -5.09
CA CYS A 28 -1.75 -6.26 -4.77
C CYS A 28 -1.85 -5.69 -3.36
N ALA A 29 -2.34 -4.47 -3.24
CA ALA A 29 -2.52 -3.78 -1.97
C ALA A 29 -4.01 -3.55 -1.71
N ILE A 30 -4.50 -4.02 -0.56
CA ILE A 30 -5.89 -3.89 -0.15
C ILE A 30 -5.94 -2.82 0.93
N TYR A 31 -6.72 -1.76 0.70
CA TYR A 31 -6.84 -0.55 1.52
C TYR A 31 -5.49 -0.06 2.10
N PRO A 32 -4.46 0.16 1.23
CA PRO A 32 -3.14 0.54 1.70
C PRO A 32 -3.12 1.95 2.28
N PRO A 33 -2.50 2.16 3.44
CA PRO A 33 -2.12 3.49 3.89
C PRO A 33 -0.93 3.96 3.03
N ALA A 34 -1.20 4.77 2.02
CA ALA A 34 -0.17 5.21 1.07
C ALA A 34 0.63 6.41 1.58
N GLN A 35 0.04 7.23 2.44
CA GLN A 35 0.69 8.38 3.06
C GLN A 35 0.63 8.27 4.58
N ILE A 36 1.77 8.01 5.21
CA ILE A 36 1.88 7.98 6.67
C ILE A 36 1.97 9.41 7.16
N ARG A 37 0.97 9.83 7.95
CA ARG A 37 0.86 11.22 8.42
C ARG A 37 0.90 11.26 9.94
N LYS A 38 1.27 12.40 10.50
CA LYS A 38 1.01 12.67 11.90
C LYS A 38 -0.51 12.87 12.06
N TYR A 39 -1.18 11.83 12.56
CA TYR A 39 -2.63 11.86 12.78
C TYR A 39 -2.95 12.53 14.11
N GLU A 40 -4.16 13.09 14.21
CA GLU A 40 -4.70 13.56 15.47
C GLU A 40 -5.20 12.35 16.31
N ASP A 41 -5.26 12.50 17.63
CA ASP A 41 -5.64 11.44 18.58
C ASP A 41 -7.05 10.84 18.32
N THR A 42 -7.82 11.46 17.46
CA THR A 42 -9.19 11.03 17.09
C THR A 42 -9.24 10.12 15.86
N ASP A 43 -8.14 9.94 15.15
CA ASP A 43 -8.11 9.10 13.96
C ASP A 43 -8.01 7.61 14.33
N ALA A 44 -8.82 6.76 13.68
CA ALA A 44 -8.85 5.32 13.97
C ALA A 44 -7.50 4.60 13.74
N ILE A 45 -6.64 5.15 12.88
CA ILE A 45 -5.32 4.62 12.58
C ILE A 45 -4.20 5.20 13.47
N PHE A 46 -4.53 6.16 14.34
CA PHE A 46 -3.56 6.87 15.17
C PHE A 46 -2.66 5.95 16.00
N ASP A 47 -3.25 5.00 16.71
CA ASP A 47 -2.48 4.08 17.55
C ASP A 47 -1.53 3.21 16.74
N ALA A 48 -1.93 2.77 15.54
CA ALA A 48 -1.08 1.99 14.65
C ALA A 48 0.12 2.81 14.15
N TYR A 49 -0.10 4.07 13.77
CA TYR A 49 0.99 4.95 13.33
C TYR A 49 1.90 5.37 14.47
N LYS A 50 1.35 5.62 15.66
CA LYS A 50 2.13 5.90 16.86
C LYS A 50 3.01 4.70 17.25
N ALA A 51 2.48 3.48 17.14
CA ALA A 51 3.25 2.26 17.39
C ALA A 51 4.35 2.04 16.35
N LEU A 52 4.08 2.38 15.07
CA LEU A 52 5.04 2.24 13.98
C LEU A 52 6.17 3.29 14.06
N MET A 53 5.81 4.55 14.26
CA MET A 53 6.72 5.69 14.12
C MET A 53 7.38 6.09 15.46
N GLY A 54 6.79 5.72 16.60
CA GLY A 54 7.20 6.22 17.91
C GLY A 54 6.69 7.63 18.20
N ASN A 55 6.98 8.12 19.43
CA ASN A 55 6.48 9.42 19.88
C ASN A 55 7.29 10.60 19.34
N ASP A 56 8.54 10.38 18.99
CA ASP A 56 9.53 11.43 18.66
C ASP A 56 9.82 11.51 17.15
N ALA A 57 9.01 10.82 16.32
CA ALA A 57 9.19 10.80 14.87
C ALA A 57 9.08 12.21 14.28
N SER A 58 10.05 12.58 13.46
CA SER A 58 10.09 13.84 12.69
C SER A 58 9.20 13.74 11.45
N GLN A 59 8.95 14.86 10.78
CA GLN A 59 8.27 14.86 9.49
C GLN A 59 9.04 14.02 8.44
N ASP A 60 10.35 14.08 8.47
CA ASP A 60 11.25 13.31 7.59
C ASP A 60 11.04 11.80 7.76
N ASP A 61 10.82 11.34 8.99
CA ASP A 61 10.52 9.92 9.27
C ASP A 61 9.15 9.52 8.70
N PHE A 62 8.14 10.37 8.84
CA PHE A 62 6.82 10.16 8.22
C PHE A 62 6.90 10.12 6.70
N ASP A 63 7.66 11.02 6.09
CA ASP A 63 7.84 11.08 4.64
C ASP A 63 8.56 9.82 4.13
N LYS A 64 9.62 9.37 4.81
CA LYS A 64 10.32 8.12 4.49
C LYS A 64 9.42 6.88 4.65
N ALA A 65 8.54 6.88 5.64
CA ALA A 65 7.60 5.78 5.85
C ALA A 65 6.43 5.77 4.87
N SER A 66 6.21 6.86 4.12
CA SER A 66 5.08 7.04 3.20
C SER A 66 5.35 6.38 1.83
N PRO A 67 4.68 5.26 1.48
CA PRO A 67 4.90 4.59 0.20
C PRO A 67 4.76 5.52 -1.01
N ILE A 68 3.77 6.40 -1.01
CA ILE A 68 3.50 7.32 -2.13
C ILE A 68 4.67 8.27 -2.44
N LEU A 69 5.50 8.58 -1.45
CA LEU A 69 6.67 9.46 -1.61
C LEU A 69 7.91 8.70 -2.10
N GLN A 70 7.92 7.37 -1.99
CA GLN A 70 9.06 6.53 -2.33
C GLN A 70 8.94 5.87 -3.71
N ILE A 71 7.74 5.77 -4.29
CA ILE A 71 7.54 5.12 -5.59
C ILE A 71 8.13 5.94 -6.73
N ASN A 72 8.66 5.23 -7.72
CA ASN A 72 9.18 5.76 -8.98
C ASN A 72 8.72 4.88 -10.16
N ASN A 73 9.19 5.15 -11.36
CA ASN A 73 8.81 4.42 -12.58
C ASN A 73 9.35 2.97 -12.68
N GLN A 74 10.15 2.53 -11.71
CA GLN A 74 10.62 1.14 -11.59
C GLN A 74 9.69 0.30 -10.69
N PHE A 75 8.66 0.93 -10.10
CA PHE A 75 7.71 0.23 -9.25
C PHE A 75 6.96 -0.84 -10.05
N PRO A 76 6.74 -2.04 -9.50
CA PRO A 76 6.11 -3.13 -10.23
C PRO A 76 4.62 -2.86 -10.53
N PRO A 77 4.04 -3.56 -11.54
CA PRO A 77 2.60 -3.51 -11.79
C PRO A 77 1.79 -3.68 -10.51
N THR A 78 0.79 -2.81 -10.30
CA THR A 78 0.10 -2.71 -9.01
C THR A 78 -1.42 -2.77 -9.17
N MET A 79 -2.07 -3.61 -8.35
CA MET A 79 -3.50 -3.61 -8.14
C MET A 79 -3.81 -2.99 -6.78
N LEU A 80 -4.75 -2.06 -6.75
CA LEU A 80 -5.27 -1.42 -5.53
C LEU A 80 -6.73 -1.83 -5.34
N ILE A 81 -7.11 -2.17 -4.12
CA ILE A 81 -8.48 -2.55 -3.74
C ILE A 81 -8.87 -1.73 -2.52
N HIS A 82 -10.05 -1.08 -2.54
CA HIS A 82 -10.49 -0.24 -1.42
C HIS A 82 -12.02 -0.23 -1.27
N GLY A 83 -12.51 -0.14 -0.03
CA GLY A 83 -13.90 0.13 0.28
C GLY A 83 -14.21 1.63 0.21
N SER A 84 -15.35 2.03 -0.38
CA SER A 84 -15.64 3.45 -0.58
C SER A 84 -16.00 4.21 0.69
N THR A 85 -16.33 3.50 1.77
CA THR A 85 -16.69 4.08 3.08
C THR A 85 -15.68 3.74 4.17
N ASP A 86 -14.47 3.32 3.80
CA ASP A 86 -13.41 2.95 4.74
C ASP A 86 -13.13 4.11 5.71
N SER A 87 -13.45 3.87 6.99
CA SER A 87 -13.31 4.85 8.07
C SER A 87 -11.94 4.77 8.78
N VAL A 88 -11.11 3.79 8.47
CA VAL A 88 -9.78 3.57 9.04
C VAL A 88 -8.70 4.14 8.13
N VAL A 89 -8.67 3.70 6.87
CA VAL A 89 -7.76 4.21 5.85
C VAL A 89 -8.60 4.92 4.78
N LYS A 90 -8.32 6.19 4.55
CA LYS A 90 -9.12 7.00 3.61
C LYS A 90 -8.98 6.47 2.18
N LEU A 91 -10.08 6.41 1.45
CA LEU A 91 -10.08 6.04 0.02
C LEU A 91 -9.09 6.90 -0.79
N SER A 92 -8.86 8.16 -0.37
CA SER A 92 -7.87 9.05 -1.00
C SER A 92 -6.47 8.46 -1.04
N ASP A 93 -6.08 7.65 -0.06
CA ASP A 93 -4.76 6.98 -0.08
C ASP A 93 -4.59 6.09 -1.32
N SER A 94 -5.62 5.32 -1.67
CA SER A 94 -5.60 4.49 -2.90
C SER A 94 -5.77 5.30 -4.18
N THR A 95 -6.61 6.33 -4.20
CA THR A 95 -6.81 7.15 -5.41
C THR A 95 -5.58 7.99 -5.74
N ASP A 96 -4.93 8.55 -4.74
CA ASP A 96 -3.70 9.33 -4.90
C ASP A 96 -2.53 8.43 -5.33
N LEU A 97 -2.44 7.23 -4.73
CA LEU A 97 -1.43 6.24 -5.13
C LEU A 97 -1.65 5.76 -6.57
N TYR A 98 -2.92 5.51 -6.97
CA TYR A 98 -3.27 5.17 -8.34
C TYR A 98 -2.83 6.27 -9.32
N SER A 99 -3.17 7.52 -9.02
CA SER A 99 -2.79 8.67 -9.85
C SER A 99 -1.27 8.78 -9.98
N LYS A 100 -0.55 8.68 -8.86
CA LYS A 100 0.91 8.74 -8.85
C LYS A 100 1.56 7.64 -9.68
N LEU A 101 1.08 6.40 -9.56
CA LEU A 101 1.61 5.27 -10.32
C LEU A 101 1.32 5.41 -11.82
N THR A 102 0.12 5.86 -12.20
CA THR A 102 -0.23 6.09 -13.60
C THR A 102 0.55 7.25 -14.22
N ASP A 103 0.82 8.32 -13.47
CA ASP A 103 1.67 9.43 -13.91
C ASP A 103 3.13 9.01 -14.16
N LEU A 104 3.55 7.90 -13.53
CA LEU A 104 4.88 7.28 -13.71
C LEU A 104 4.89 6.17 -14.77
N ASP A 105 3.79 6.01 -15.53
CA ASP A 105 3.61 4.93 -16.51
C ASP A 105 3.69 3.51 -15.92
N VAL A 106 3.47 3.35 -14.62
CA VAL A 106 3.39 2.04 -13.95
C VAL A 106 2.01 1.42 -14.24
N PRO A 107 1.95 0.19 -14.76
CA PRO A 107 0.67 -0.49 -14.99
C PRO A 107 -0.11 -0.65 -13.67
N THR A 108 -1.27 0.01 -13.57
CA THR A 108 -2.02 0.05 -12.31
C THR A 108 -3.51 -0.20 -12.53
N GLU A 109 -4.10 -0.99 -11.65
CA GLU A 109 -5.55 -1.21 -11.56
C GLU A 109 -6.07 -0.72 -10.20
N LEU A 110 -7.24 -0.08 -10.16
CA LEU A 110 -7.93 0.33 -8.93
C LEU A 110 -9.35 -0.21 -8.92
N HIS A 111 -9.68 -1.00 -7.90
CA HIS A 111 -11.01 -1.55 -7.68
C HIS A 111 -11.62 -0.96 -6.41
N ILE A 112 -12.71 -0.21 -6.56
CA ILE A 112 -13.43 0.41 -5.44
C ILE A 112 -14.74 -0.36 -5.21
N PHE A 113 -14.89 -0.87 -3.99
CA PHE A 113 -16.10 -1.57 -3.57
C PHE A 113 -17.06 -0.58 -2.89
N SER A 114 -18.25 -0.47 -3.45
CA SER A 114 -19.25 0.52 -3.01
C SER A 114 -19.80 0.18 -1.63
N GLN A 115 -19.81 1.18 -0.74
CA GLN A 115 -20.34 1.09 0.63
C GLN A 115 -19.65 0.08 1.53
N GLU A 116 -18.43 -0.35 1.18
CA GLU A 116 -17.63 -1.24 2.00
C GLU A 116 -16.68 -0.46 2.91
N GLU A 117 -16.58 -0.96 4.14
CA GLU A 117 -15.71 -0.47 5.20
C GLU A 117 -14.33 -1.15 5.16
N HIS A 118 -13.44 -0.76 6.09
CA HIS A 118 -12.15 -1.41 6.29
C HIS A 118 -12.30 -2.90 6.60
N ALA A 119 -11.38 -3.74 6.11
CA ALA A 119 -11.38 -5.19 6.32
C ALA A 119 -12.62 -5.94 5.74
N PHE A 120 -13.29 -5.37 4.74
CA PHE A 120 -14.47 -6.00 4.10
C PHE A 120 -14.13 -7.32 3.40
N ASP A 121 -12.89 -7.52 2.98
CA ASP A 121 -12.38 -8.75 2.36
C ASP A 121 -12.50 -9.97 3.28
N SER A 122 -12.53 -9.78 4.60
CA SER A 122 -12.77 -10.84 5.59
C SER A 122 -14.22 -11.32 5.63
N GLN A 123 -15.15 -10.60 5.03
CA GLN A 123 -16.57 -10.94 5.00
C GLN A 123 -16.86 -12.03 3.97
N ARG A 124 -17.89 -12.84 4.24
CA ARG A 124 -18.30 -13.92 3.33
C ARG A 124 -18.67 -13.38 1.94
N GLY A 125 -18.03 -13.92 0.91
CA GLY A 125 -18.26 -13.57 -0.50
C GLY A 125 -17.18 -12.66 -1.09
N TYR A 126 -16.71 -11.66 -0.37
CA TYR A 126 -15.70 -10.72 -0.89
C TYR A 126 -14.31 -11.37 -1.06
N GLY A 127 -13.87 -12.18 -0.10
CA GLY A 127 -12.57 -12.85 -0.19
C GLY A 127 -12.37 -13.66 -1.46
N ARG A 128 -13.42 -14.36 -1.93
CA ARG A 128 -13.36 -15.11 -3.21
C ARG A 128 -13.27 -14.17 -4.40
N SER A 129 -14.11 -13.14 -4.45
CA SER A 129 -14.12 -12.16 -5.54
C SER A 129 -12.79 -11.43 -5.65
N ILE A 130 -12.21 -11.06 -4.52
CA ILE A 130 -10.87 -10.44 -4.46
C ILE A 130 -9.80 -11.42 -4.94
N ALA A 131 -9.84 -12.67 -4.51
CA ALA A 131 -8.90 -13.70 -4.96
C ALA A 131 -8.98 -13.95 -6.48
N ASP A 132 -10.18 -13.90 -7.07
CA ASP A 132 -10.37 -14.00 -8.51
C ASP A 132 -9.78 -12.79 -9.25
N LEU A 133 -9.97 -11.56 -8.76
CA LEU A 133 -9.35 -10.35 -9.29
C LEU A 133 -7.82 -10.44 -9.22
N GLN A 134 -7.28 -10.81 -8.07
CA GLN A 134 -5.83 -11.02 -7.87
C GLN A 134 -5.27 -12.06 -8.84
N ASN A 135 -5.97 -13.19 -9.03
CA ASN A 135 -5.55 -14.24 -9.94
C ASN A 135 -5.53 -13.75 -11.41
N LEU A 136 -6.51 -12.97 -11.83
CA LEU A 136 -6.52 -12.34 -13.17
C LEU A 136 -5.34 -11.38 -13.33
N PHE A 137 -5.12 -10.51 -12.35
CA PHE A 137 -4.04 -9.55 -12.36
C PHE A 137 -2.67 -10.22 -12.39
N PHE A 138 -2.41 -11.14 -11.48
CA PHE A 138 -1.11 -11.82 -11.42
C PHE A 138 -0.83 -12.68 -12.66
N LYS A 139 -1.82 -13.33 -13.27
CA LYS A 139 -1.65 -14.04 -14.55
C LYS A 139 -1.22 -13.14 -15.71
N LYS A 140 -1.51 -11.84 -15.63
CA LYS A 140 -1.12 -10.87 -16.66
C LYS A 140 0.34 -10.45 -16.54
N TYR A 141 0.91 -10.50 -15.32
CA TYR A 141 2.23 -9.94 -15.03
C TYR A 141 3.26 -10.96 -14.51
N LEU A 142 2.86 -12.18 -14.20
CA LEU A 142 3.71 -13.29 -13.78
C LEU A 142 3.77 -14.40 -14.83
#